data_8917d0741103709e7674ff100bc1b840
#
_entry.id   8917d0741103709e7674ff100bc1b840
#
_cell.length_a   1.000
_cell.length_b   1.000
_cell.length_c   1.000
_cell.angle_alpha   90.00
_cell.angle_beta   90.00
_cell.angle_gamma   90.00
#
_symmetry.space_group_name_H-M   'P 1'
#
loop_
_entity.id
_entity.type
_entity.pdbx_description
1 polymer ?
#
loop_
_entity_poly.entity_id
_entity_poly.type
_entity_poly.pdbx_seq_one_letter_code
_entity_poly.pdbx_strand_id
1 'polypeptide(L)'
;VSYNPASLPVDIDGTQFLIDTRQYRRTTVPALREQRDTSKEPGENTLDTSGAWTRSQTDWSYGAGQTHFDLDDSDRRRFSISAGIDPWTKGQITLLNSTEQKVSVTDADLNLQAVNDDVSGNTFAYYSDGQNLKYTSAWTGASWSASTADMGYDIKDFASDGSYVYAAFGSTAAIRRVAVNNATYDSGWGGSAVNAEIIGIVSGRFIGALGGNIFELDVNGAKASSSLDYTATLGATTWVSFASGPSGIFAAANTNGTGSIHHIGVATASGTLNAPTIAGELPRGESINKIISYNGIIAAATSAGLRIGLVDTASNAVTIGPVIDNGGAAYSLDADNRFIWWGGGSGQVYRVDLTRFTETLVPAWAPDIVSAAASGNVQSVARFNGKTYFAERGQGVYGESGSDVKVASGSLTVGEVSWSTVAPKLLRSVTVRQDRDQYTFGDTKYTDNTPTFPY
;
A
#
# COMPACT_ATOMS: atom_id res chain seq x y z
N VAL A 1 45.78 19.16 10.09
CA VAL A 1 44.47 19.59 9.57
C VAL A 1 43.57 19.71 10.78
N SER A 2 43.11 20.94 11.08
CA SER A 2 42.21 21.19 12.22
C SER A 2 40.87 20.52 11.87
N TYR A 3 40.54 19.50 12.62
CA TYR A 3 39.25 18.78 12.46
C TYR A 3 38.12 19.73 12.89
N ASN A 4 37.36 20.18 11.95
CA ASN A 4 36.13 20.92 12.27
C ASN A 4 35.02 19.88 12.54
N PRO A 5 34.51 19.78 13.78
CA PRO A 5 33.54 18.73 14.15
C PRO A 5 32.20 18.82 13.40
N ALA A 6 32.04 19.83 12.57
CA ALA A 6 30.87 20.00 11.71
C ALA A 6 31.08 19.52 10.27
N SER A 7 32.22 18.98 9.95
CA SER A 7 32.52 18.47 8.59
C SER A 7 32.73 16.97 8.62
N LEU A 8 32.10 16.27 7.69
CA LEU A 8 32.22 14.82 7.51
C LEU A 8 33.13 14.53 6.31
N PRO A 9 34.20 13.78 6.49
CA PRO A 9 35.00 13.33 5.35
C PRO A 9 34.25 12.22 4.59
N VAL A 10 34.12 12.35 3.29
CA VAL A 10 33.56 11.35 2.39
C VAL A 10 34.60 11.10 1.32
N ASP A 11 34.90 9.82 1.07
CA ASP A 11 35.78 9.41 -0.01
C ASP A 11 34.92 9.08 -1.24
N ILE A 12 35.21 9.71 -2.35
CA ILE A 12 34.55 9.45 -3.62
C ILE A 12 35.65 9.17 -4.64
N ASP A 13 35.73 7.93 -5.10
CA ASP A 13 36.72 7.46 -6.07
C ASP A 13 38.17 7.83 -5.70
N GLY A 14 38.53 7.56 -4.45
CA GLY A 14 39.86 7.87 -3.89
C GLY A 14 40.12 9.36 -3.63
N THR A 15 39.13 10.22 -3.82
CA THR A 15 39.21 11.66 -3.52
C THR A 15 38.38 12.00 -2.29
N GLN A 16 39.02 12.53 -1.27
CA GLN A 16 38.33 12.92 -0.03
C GLN A 16 37.63 14.28 -0.20
N PHE A 17 36.36 14.30 0.14
CA PHE A 17 35.53 15.50 0.23
C PHE A 17 35.13 15.75 1.68
N LEU A 18 35.08 17.01 2.10
CA LEU A 18 34.55 17.40 3.39
C LEU A 18 33.13 17.90 3.22
N ILE A 19 32.17 17.17 3.81
CA ILE A 19 30.76 17.58 3.83
C ILE A 19 30.54 18.45 5.04
N ASP A 20 30.05 19.67 4.83
CA ASP A 20 29.64 20.56 5.93
C ASP A 20 28.24 20.18 6.42
N THR A 21 28.19 19.61 7.62
CA THR A 21 26.95 19.16 8.26
C THR A 21 26.25 20.24 9.08
N ARG A 22 26.80 21.46 9.16
CA ARG A 22 26.25 22.54 10.02
C ARG A 22 25.02 23.20 9.45
N GLN A 23 24.79 23.08 8.16
CA GLN A 23 23.65 23.75 7.56
C GLN A 23 22.86 22.81 6.67
N TYR A 24 21.62 22.50 7.10
CA TYR A 24 20.52 22.63 6.19
C TYR A 24 20.00 21.39 5.55
N ARG A 25 18.73 21.23 5.64
CA ARG A 25 17.79 20.41 4.89
C ARG A 25 17.95 20.54 3.36
N ARG A 26 19.18 20.70 2.88
CA ARG A 26 19.51 20.84 1.46
C ARG A 26 20.57 19.83 1.08
N THR A 27 20.30 19.01 0.08
CA THR A 27 21.37 18.35 -0.65
C THR A 27 21.72 19.22 -1.84
N THR A 28 22.95 19.70 -1.91
CA THR A 28 23.44 20.48 -3.05
C THR A 28 24.60 19.73 -3.66
N VAL A 29 24.49 19.40 -4.92
CA VAL A 29 25.56 18.79 -5.70
C VAL A 29 26.04 19.79 -6.73
N PRO A 30 27.07 20.58 -6.50
CA PRO A 30 27.66 21.42 -7.51
C PRO A 30 28.57 20.58 -8.41
N ALA A 31 28.43 20.75 -9.71
CA ALA A 31 29.34 20.16 -10.69
C ALA A 31 29.99 21.24 -11.55
N LEU A 32 31.26 21.12 -11.84
CA LEU A 32 31.95 22.04 -12.72
C LEU A 32 31.48 21.80 -14.14
N ARG A 33 30.99 22.87 -14.80
CA ARG A 33 30.69 22.82 -16.23
C ARG A 33 31.98 23.00 -17.02
N GLU A 34 32.37 21.95 -17.71
CA GLU A 34 33.39 22.08 -18.74
C GLU A 34 32.71 22.51 -20.04
N GLN A 35 33.07 23.66 -20.54
CA GLN A 35 32.48 24.17 -21.75
C GLN A 35 33.25 23.68 -22.95
N ARG A 36 32.61 22.90 -23.81
CA ARG A 36 33.14 22.45 -25.09
C ARG A 36 32.38 22.99 -26.30
N ASP A 37 31.48 23.93 -26.10
CA ASP A 37 30.77 24.52 -27.24
C ASP A 37 31.66 25.53 -27.96
N THR A 38 32.31 25.06 -29.01
CA THR A 38 33.12 25.86 -29.90
C THR A 38 32.34 26.43 -31.10
N SER A 39 31.01 26.21 -31.12
CA SER A 39 30.15 26.63 -32.23
C SER A 39 29.67 28.07 -32.13
N LYS A 40 29.93 28.74 -31.01
CA LYS A 40 29.53 30.14 -30.84
C LYS A 40 30.58 31.10 -31.34
N GLU A 41 30.12 32.08 -32.14
CA GLU A 41 30.98 33.10 -32.69
C GLU A 41 31.69 33.93 -31.62
N PRO A 42 32.91 34.40 -31.91
CA PRO A 42 33.61 35.30 -31.01
C PRO A 42 32.84 36.61 -30.84
N GLY A 43 32.31 36.81 -29.62
CA GLY A 43 31.48 37.97 -29.26
C GLY A 43 30.10 37.62 -28.70
N GLU A 44 29.58 36.42 -28.88
CA GLU A 44 28.47 35.89 -28.13
C GLU A 44 28.92 35.45 -26.73
N ASN A 45 29.14 36.45 -25.96
CA ASN A 45 29.77 36.31 -24.70
C ASN A 45 28.73 36.09 -23.64
N THR A 46 28.40 34.84 -23.34
CA THR A 46 27.78 34.66 -22.05
C THR A 46 27.85 33.23 -21.64
N LEU A 47 29.03 32.73 -21.79
CA LEU A 47 29.30 31.48 -21.20
C LEU A 47 29.89 31.77 -19.84
N ASP A 48 29.08 31.63 -18.85
CA ASP A 48 29.55 31.64 -17.47
C ASP A 48 30.49 30.46 -17.30
N THR A 49 31.76 30.69 -17.62
CA THR A 49 32.83 29.69 -17.48
C THR A 49 33.17 29.38 -16.04
N SER A 50 32.65 30.19 -15.13
CA SER A 50 32.72 29.94 -13.69
C SER A 50 31.58 29.06 -13.19
N GLY A 51 30.64 28.71 -14.06
CA GLY A 51 29.41 28.06 -13.75
C GLY A 51 29.58 26.64 -13.22
N ALA A 52 29.29 26.47 -11.98
CA ALA A 52 28.99 25.16 -11.43
C ALA A 52 27.50 24.86 -11.62
N TRP A 53 27.16 23.67 -12.12
CA TRP A 53 25.80 23.21 -12.03
C TRP A 53 25.51 22.84 -10.60
N THR A 54 24.39 23.29 -10.08
CA THR A 54 23.95 22.94 -8.75
C THR A 54 22.59 22.25 -8.82
N ARG A 55 22.45 21.14 -8.13
CA ARG A 55 21.16 20.57 -7.81
C ARG A 55 20.88 20.75 -6.33
N SER A 56 19.71 21.25 -6.00
CA SER A 56 19.24 21.38 -4.64
C SER A 56 17.86 20.76 -4.54
N GLN A 57 17.67 19.86 -3.60
CA GLN A 57 16.39 19.23 -3.32
C GLN A 57 16.11 19.32 -1.82
N THR A 58 14.95 19.84 -1.46
CA THR A 58 14.53 20.10 -0.08
C THR A 58 13.18 19.47 0.26
N ASP A 59 12.54 18.83 -0.70
CA ASP A 59 11.26 18.17 -0.55
C ASP A 59 11.27 16.90 -1.41
N TRP A 60 10.78 15.79 -0.87
CA TRP A 60 10.70 14.49 -1.53
C TRP A 60 9.27 13.93 -1.48
N SER A 61 8.32 14.75 -1.08
CA SER A 61 6.97 14.32 -0.75
C SER A 61 6.09 13.99 -1.96
N TYR A 62 6.62 14.10 -3.17
CA TYR A 62 5.96 13.65 -4.41
C TYR A 62 6.38 12.24 -4.84
N GLY A 63 7.10 11.53 -3.98
CA GLY A 63 7.26 10.09 -4.06
C GLY A 63 8.32 9.60 -5.03
N ALA A 64 8.27 8.29 -5.23
CA ALA A 64 9.21 7.53 -6.04
C ALA A 64 8.88 7.54 -7.55
N GLY A 65 9.74 6.90 -8.35
CA GLY A 65 9.52 6.63 -9.77
C GLY A 65 10.15 7.64 -10.73
N GLN A 66 10.95 8.61 -10.24
CA GLN A 66 11.70 9.50 -11.10
C GLN A 66 13.06 8.92 -11.43
N THR A 67 13.22 8.36 -12.64
CA THR A 67 14.46 7.74 -13.07
C THR A 67 15.48 8.80 -13.53
N HIS A 68 15.02 9.80 -14.29
CA HIS A 68 15.86 10.87 -14.85
C HIS A 68 15.32 12.23 -14.43
N PHE A 69 16.04 12.90 -13.55
CA PHE A 69 15.62 14.17 -12.97
C PHE A 69 15.40 15.29 -13.98
N ASP A 70 16.21 15.32 -15.04
CA ASP A 70 16.17 16.42 -16.04
C ASP A 70 15.27 16.12 -17.25
N LEU A 71 14.86 14.84 -17.42
CA LEU A 71 14.20 14.36 -18.64
C LEU A 71 12.78 13.86 -18.40
N ASP A 72 12.52 13.18 -17.26
CA ASP A 72 11.26 12.51 -17.05
C ASP A 72 10.15 13.47 -16.61
N ASP A 73 10.48 14.39 -15.70
CA ASP A 73 9.59 15.46 -15.28
C ASP A 73 10.38 16.61 -14.65
N SER A 74 9.75 17.77 -14.55
CA SER A 74 10.32 18.96 -13.90
C SER A 74 10.13 18.96 -12.39
N ASP A 75 9.46 17.97 -11.80
CA ASP A 75 9.14 17.95 -10.37
C ASP A 75 10.37 17.59 -9.53
N ARG A 76 10.94 18.62 -8.92
CA ARG A 76 12.11 18.50 -8.04
C ARG A 76 11.80 17.92 -6.66
N ARG A 77 10.55 17.47 -6.42
CA ARG A 77 10.09 16.88 -5.15
C ARG A 77 10.00 15.36 -5.23
N ARG A 78 10.47 14.76 -6.33
CA ARG A 78 10.47 13.32 -6.55
C ARG A 78 11.86 12.73 -6.37
N PHE A 79 11.88 11.40 -6.24
CA PHE A 79 13.08 10.58 -6.19
C PHE A 79 12.89 9.30 -7.02
N SER A 80 13.97 8.55 -7.23
CA SER A 80 13.89 7.30 -7.98
C SER A 80 13.27 6.19 -7.14
N ILE A 81 13.92 5.83 -6.03
CA ILE A 81 13.46 4.78 -5.11
C ILE A 81 13.94 5.09 -3.69
N SER A 82 13.26 4.53 -2.69
CA SER A 82 13.66 4.58 -1.29
C SER A 82 13.47 3.24 -0.61
N ALA A 83 14.16 3.06 0.52
CA ALA A 83 13.92 1.97 1.45
C ALA A 83 14.08 2.48 2.88
N GLY A 84 13.18 2.09 3.79
CA GLY A 84 13.23 2.48 5.19
C GLY A 84 12.99 3.98 5.47
N ILE A 85 12.44 4.72 4.50
CA ILE A 85 12.27 6.18 4.53
C ILE A 85 10.79 6.55 4.47
N ASP A 86 10.36 7.47 5.32
CA ASP A 86 9.08 8.19 5.20
C ASP A 86 9.32 9.57 4.58
N PRO A 87 8.92 9.80 3.31
CA PRO A 87 9.13 11.05 2.61
C PRO A 87 7.94 12.01 2.69
N TRP A 88 6.85 11.65 3.36
CA TRP A 88 5.53 12.29 3.21
C TRP A 88 5.39 13.63 3.90
N THR A 89 6.33 13.97 4.78
CA THR A 89 6.37 15.30 5.39
C THR A 89 7.16 16.26 4.52
N LYS A 90 6.53 17.36 4.09
CA LYS A 90 7.18 18.36 3.25
C LYS A 90 8.45 18.89 3.89
N GLY A 91 9.53 18.85 3.14
CA GLY A 91 10.82 19.38 3.57
C GLY A 91 11.55 18.52 4.61
N GLN A 92 11.09 17.30 4.86
CA GLN A 92 11.67 16.40 5.84
C GLN A 92 11.66 14.96 5.34
N ILE A 93 12.71 14.22 5.65
CA ILE A 93 12.80 12.79 5.51
C ILE A 93 13.00 12.21 6.92
N THR A 94 12.22 11.19 7.26
CA THR A 94 12.38 10.44 8.50
C THR A 94 12.53 8.96 8.21
N LEU A 95 13.07 8.19 9.15
CA LEU A 95 13.08 6.75 9.06
C LEU A 95 11.68 6.19 9.31
N LEU A 96 11.32 5.12 8.61
CA LEU A 96 10.10 4.37 8.88
C LEU A 96 10.17 3.68 10.26
N ASN A 97 9.02 3.31 10.78
CA ASN A 97 8.95 2.45 11.95
C ASN A 97 9.46 1.05 11.59
N SER A 98 10.17 0.41 12.51
CA SER A 98 10.54 -0.99 12.36
C SER A 98 9.30 -1.88 12.41
N THR A 99 9.38 -3.05 11.80
CA THR A 99 8.34 -4.06 11.85
C THR A 99 8.70 -5.19 12.79
N GLU A 100 7.69 -5.73 13.43
CA GLU A 100 7.79 -6.90 14.30
C GLU A 100 6.87 -7.99 13.77
N GLN A 101 7.30 -9.24 13.84
CA GLN A 101 6.42 -10.37 13.60
C GLN A 101 5.50 -10.53 14.81
N LYS A 102 4.22 -10.25 14.65
CA LYS A 102 3.21 -10.34 15.72
C LYS A 102 2.83 -11.78 15.99
N VAL A 103 2.75 -12.59 14.96
CA VAL A 103 2.46 -14.03 15.04
C VAL A 103 3.03 -14.73 13.82
N SER A 104 3.57 -15.93 14.03
CA SER A 104 3.97 -16.83 12.95
C SER A 104 2.78 -17.69 12.53
N VAL A 105 2.45 -17.67 11.24
CA VAL A 105 1.40 -18.49 10.62
C VAL A 105 1.93 -18.97 9.29
N THR A 106 1.87 -20.26 9.05
CA THR A 106 2.38 -20.87 7.82
C THR A 106 1.31 -21.09 6.74
N ASP A 107 0.08 -20.65 7.02
CA ASP A 107 -1.03 -20.78 6.07
C ASP A 107 -0.79 -19.95 4.82
N ALA A 108 -1.29 -20.50 3.70
CA ALA A 108 -1.25 -19.84 2.40
C ALA A 108 -2.37 -18.81 2.21
N ASP A 109 -3.51 -18.99 2.91
CA ASP A 109 -4.71 -18.15 2.82
C ASP A 109 -4.87 -17.32 4.10
N LEU A 110 -3.91 -16.41 4.33
CA LEU A 110 -3.84 -15.59 5.54
C LEU A 110 -4.52 -14.23 5.32
N ASN A 111 -5.70 -14.08 5.89
CA ASN A 111 -6.44 -12.81 5.90
C ASN A 111 -6.28 -12.09 7.24
N LEU A 112 -6.28 -10.77 7.22
CA LEU A 112 -6.18 -9.89 8.38
C LEU A 112 -7.17 -8.73 8.25
N GLN A 113 -7.96 -8.48 9.29
CA GLN A 113 -8.89 -7.35 9.37
C GLN A 113 -8.91 -6.74 10.77
N ALA A 114 -9.10 -5.41 10.81
CA ALA A 114 -9.54 -4.74 12.02
C ALA A 114 -11.07 -4.82 12.13
N VAL A 115 -11.55 -5.31 13.25
CA VAL A 115 -12.98 -5.47 13.53
C VAL A 115 -13.34 -4.62 14.75
N ASN A 116 -14.27 -3.70 14.59
CA ASN A 116 -14.83 -2.95 15.71
C ASN A 116 -15.99 -3.74 16.30
N ASP A 117 -15.97 -3.90 17.60
CA ASP A 117 -17.06 -4.52 18.36
C ASP A 117 -18.09 -3.45 18.70
N ASP A 118 -19.27 -3.55 18.13
CA ASP A 118 -20.37 -2.60 18.35
C ASP A 118 -20.90 -2.60 19.80
N VAL A 119 -20.62 -3.68 20.55
CA VAL A 119 -21.08 -3.80 21.93
C VAL A 119 -20.10 -3.15 22.89
N SER A 120 -18.80 -3.44 22.76
CA SER A 120 -17.77 -2.91 23.68
C SER A 120 -17.11 -1.63 23.18
N GLY A 121 -17.23 -1.32 21.91
CA GLY A 121 -16.52 -0.23 21.25
C GLY A 121 -15.02 -0.48 21.08
N ASN A 122 -14.54 -1.67 21.37
CA ASN A 122 -13.14 -2.05 21.20
C ASN A 122 -12.86 -2.51 19.77
N THR A 123 -11.63 -2.26 19.30
CA THR A 123 -11.15 -2.80 18.03
C THR A 123 -10.32 -4.04 18.29
N PHE A 124 -10.59 -5.09 17.53
CA PHE A 124 -9.84 -6.34 17.55
C PHE A 124 -9.12 -6.54 16.22
N ALA A 125 -7.92 -7.09 16.29
CA ALA A 125 -7.25 -7.64 15.11
C ALA A 125 -7.72 -9.10 14.95
N TYR A 126 -8.37 -9.40 13.82
CA TYR A 126 -8.77 -10.75 13.43
C TYR A 126 -7.89 -11.25 12.30
N TYR A 127 -7.48 -12.52 12.36
CA TYR A 127 -6.75 -13.17 11.28
C TYR A 127 -7.12 -14.65 11.16
N SER A 128 -7.01 -15.19 9.94
CA SER A 128 -7.20 -16.63 9.67
C SER A 128 -5.90 -17.40 9.90
N ASP A 129 -6.01 -18.64 10.34
CA ASP A 129 -4.91 -19.60 10.50
C ASP A 129 -5.48 -21.00 10.25
N GLY A 130 -5.57 -21.40 8.99
CA GLY A 130 -6.25 -22.60 8.55
C GLY A 130 -7.74 -22.56 8.91
N GLN A 131 -8.19 -23.51 9.70
CA GLN A 131 -9.57 -23.57 10.17
C GLN A 131 -9.85 -22.65 11.37
N ASN A 132 -8.84 -21.98 11.90
CA ASN A 132 -8.97 -21.15 13.08
C ASN A 132 -9.15 -19.68 12.70
N LEU A 133 -10.17 -19.05 13.25
CA LEU A 133 -10.30 -17.61 13.28
C LEU A 133 -9.73 -17.11 14.61
N LYS A 134 -8.64 -16.38 14.54
CA LYS A 134 -7.92 -15.87 15.71
C LYS A 134 -8.13 -14.39 15.89
N TYR A 135 -8.17 -13.91 17.13
CA TYR A 135 -8.35 -12.50 17.41
C TYR A 135 -7.62 -12.04 18.68
N THR A 136 -7.28 -10.76 18.72
CA THR A 136 -6.68 -10.12 19.89
C THR A 136 -7.08 -8.66 19.99
N SER A 137 -7.27 -8.18 21.22
CA SER A 137 -7.37 -6.75 21.54
C SER A 137 -6.00 -6.14 21.90
N ALA A 138 -5.02 -6.98 22.21
CA ALA A 138 -3.66 -6.57 22.58
C ALA A 138 -2.74 -6.44 21.33
N TRP A 139 -3.23 -5.79 20.30
CA TRP A 139 -2.57 -5.69 18.98
C TRP A 139 -1.30 -4.83 18.98
N THR A 140 -1.07 -3.98 19.99
CA THR A 140 0.17 -3.17 20.14
C THR A 140 1.35 -3.95 20.70
N GLY A 141 1.13 -5.14 21.28
CA GLY A 141 2.18 -5.98 21.85
C GLY A 141 3.21 -6.42 20.80
N ALA A 142 4.43 -6.74 21.23
CA ALA A 142 5.48 -7.27 20.38
C ALA A 142 5.10 -8.62 19.76
N SER A 143 4.35 -9.43 20.50
CA SER A 143 3.76 -10.67 20.00
C SER A 143 2.29 -10.74 20.40
N TRP A 144 1.46 -11.38 19.57
CA TRP A 144 0.04 -11.54 19.83
C TRP A 144 -0.26 -12.83 20.55
N SER A 145 -0.89 -12.69 21.70
CA SER A 145 -1.58 -13.79 22.36
C SER A 145 -3.04 -13.74 21.93
N ALA A 146 -3.40 -14.56 20.96
CA ALA A 146 -4.72 -14.52 20.35
C ALA A 146 -5.64 -15.58 20.95
N SER A 147 -6.90 -15.20 21.15
CA SER A 147 -8.00 -16.15 21.35
C SER A 147 -8.33 -16.82 20.01
N THR A 148 -8.83 -18.06 20.08
CA THR A 148 -9.05 -18.88 18.88
C THR A 148 -10.50 -19.39 18.87
N ALA A 149 -11.18 -19.18 17.74
CA ALA A 149 -12.42 -19.83 17.39
C ALA A 149 -12.15 -20.86 16.30
N ASP A 150 -12.32 -22.15 16.62
CA ASP A 150 -12.23 -23.22 15.62
C ASP A 150 -13.49 -23.22 14.77
N MET A 151 -13.34 -22.89 13.49
CA MET A 151 -14.43 -22.84 12.52
C MET A 151 -14.62 -24.19 11.79
N GLY A 152 -13.73 -25.17 12.02
CA GLY A 152 -13.82 -26.53 11.53
C GLY A 152 -13.46 -26.77 10.07
N TYR A 153 -13.20 -25.72 9.29
CA TYR A 153 -12.80 -25.78 7.88
C TYR A 153 -11.87 -24.63 7.55
N ASP A 154 -10.99 -24.81 6.56
CA ASP A 154 -10.05 -23.78 6.13
C ASP A 154 -10.77 -22.52 5.66
N ILE A 155 -10.45 -21.40 6.29
CA ILE A 155 -11.07 -20.11 6.03
C ILE A 155 -10.46 -19.53 4.76
N LYS A 156 -11.32 -19.21 3.79
CA LYS A 156 -10.93 -18.54 2.54
C LYS A 156 -11.08 -17.02 2.64
N ASP A 157 -12.13 -16.57 3.31
CA ASP A 157 -12.40 -15.17 3.54
C ASP A 157 -13.24 -14.98 4.79
N PHE A 158 -13.21 -13.78 5.37
CA PHE A 158 -14.10 -13.43 6.46
C PHE A 158 -14.48 -11.95 6.43
N ALA A 159 -15.65 -11.63 6.96
CA ALA A 159 -16.20 -10.28 7.08
C ALA A 159 -16.92 -10.09 8.39
N SER A 160 -17.06 -8.85 8.85
CA SER A 160 -17.75 -8.53 10.10
C SER A 160 -18.80 -7.45 9.92
N ASP A 161 -19.90 -7.56 10.68
CA ASP A 161 -20.92 -6.52 10.84
C ASP A 161 -20.80 -5.73 12.15
N GLY A 162 -19.71 -5.99 12.91
CA GLY A 162 -19.48 -5.38 14.21
C GLY A 162 -20.06 -6.18 15.38
N SER A 163 -21.06 -7.04 15.15
CA SER A 163 -21.62 -7.94 16.16
C SER A 163 -21.11 -9.36 15.98
N TYR A 164 -20.94 -9.76 14.73
CA TYR A 164 -20.46 -11.09 14.34
C TYR A 164 -19.33 -11.00 13.34
N VAL A 165 -18.50 -12.03 13.32
CA VAL A 165 -17.53 -12.30 12.25
C VAL A 165 -18.01 -13.56 11.52
N TYR A 166 -18.18 -13.43 10.22
CA TYR A 166 -18.61 -14.49 9.31
C TYR A 166 -17.39 -15.04 8.57
N ALA A 167 -17.30 -16.37 8.45
CA ALA A 167 -16.21 -17.03 7.73
C ALA A 167 -16.75 -17.86 6.57
N ALA A 168 -16.08 -17.77 5.43
CA ALA A 168 -16.35 -18.50 4.20
C ALA A 168 -15.28 -19.58 3.97
N PHE A 169 -15.67 -20.75 3.44
CA PHE A 169 -14.83 -21.94 3.29
C PHE A 169 -14.77 -22.46 1.87
N GLY A 170 -15.11 -21.64 0.88
CA GLY A 170 -15.20 -22.06 -0.53
C GLY A 170 -16.33 -23.06 -0.74
N SER A 171 -16.08 -24.05 -1.57
CA SER A 171 -17.04 -25.14 -1.83
C SER A 171 -17.11 -26.20 -0.73
N THR A 172 -16.23 -26.12 0.27
CA THR A 172 -16.06 -27.19 1.27
C THR A 172 -17.18 -27.21 2.30
N ALA A 173 -17.63 -26.04 2.76
CA ALA A 173 -18.69 -25.93 3.76
C ALA A 173 -19.46 -24.62 3.63
N ALA A 174 -20.65 -24.60 4.22
CA ALA A 174 -21.46 -23.40 4.35
C ALA A 174 -20.81 -22.39 5.29
N ILE A 175 -21.10 -21.11 5.07
CA ILE A 175 -20.64 -19.99 5.91
C ILE A 175 -20.98 -20.26 7.38
N ARG A 176 -20.09 -19.87 8.27
CA ARG A 176 -20.28 -19.91 9.73
C ARG A 176 -20.07 -18.53 10.33
N ARG A 177 -20.59 -18.30 11.52
CA ARG A 177 -20.34 -17.06 12.26
C ARG A 177 -19.87 -17.31 13.68
N VAL A 178 -19.20 -16.34 14.24
CA VAL A 178 -18.84 -16.25 15.65
C VAL A 178 -19.15 -14.83 16.13
N ALA A 179 -19.67 -14.66 17.34
CA ALA A 179 -19.82 -13.33 17.90
C ALA A 179 -18.46 -12.67 18.10
N VAL A 180 -18.37 -11.36 17.87
CA VAL A 180 -17.13 -10.62 18.11
C VAL A 180 -16.66 -10.86 19.53
N ASN A 181 -15.35 -11.04 19.71
CA ASN A 181 -14.72 -11.36 21.00
C ASN A 181 -15.19 -12.69 21.64
N ASN A 182 -15.58 -13.66 20.83
CA ASN A 182 -15.97 -14.98 21.31
C ASN A 182 -15.10 -16.07 20.65
N ALA A 183 -14.74 -17.10 21.44
CA ALA A 183 -13.92 -18.21 20.97
C ALA A 183 -14.75 -19.42 20.47
N THR A 184 -16.07 -19.32 20.47
CA THR A 184 -16.96 -20.41 20.06
C THR A 184 -17.87 -19.97 18.95
N TYR A 185 -17.82 -20.66 17.79
CA TYR A 185 -18.73 -20.36 16.71
C TYR A 185 -20.19 -20.72 17.07
N ASP A 186 -21.11 -19.98 16.46
CA ASP A 186 -22.56 -20.19 16.68
C ASP A 186 -23.05 -21.40 15.88
N SER A 187 -23.06 -22.56 16.54
CA SER A 187 -23.49 -23.83 15.92
C SER A 187 -24.99 -23.91 15.63
N GLY A 188 -25.79 -23.03 16.24
CA GLY A 188 -27.24 -22.94 15.99
C GLY A 188 -27.58 -22.04 14.80
N TRP A 189 -26.61 -21.28 14.28
CA TRP A 189 -26.82 -20.41 13.16
C TRP A 189 -26.49 -21.10 11.82
N GLY A 190 -27.20 -20.72 10.78
CA GLY A 190 -26.82 -21.13 9.44
C GLY A 190 -27.36 -22.46 8.97
N GLY A 191 -28.47 -22.95 9.57
CA GLY A 191 -29.11 -24.20 9.11
C GLY A 191 -29.55 -24.23 7.65
N SER A 192 -29.62 -23.06 7.01
CA SER A 192 -29.85 -22.85 5.57
C SER A 192 -28.71 -22.10 4.89
N ALA A 193 -27.58 -21.88 5.57
CA ALA A 193 -26.45 -21.15 5.02
C ALA A 193 -25.87 -21.81 3.78
N VAL A 194 -25.36 -21.00 2.87
CA VAL A 194 -24.79 -21.45 1.61
C VAL A 194 -23.26 -21.39 1.62
N ASN A 195 -22.66 -22.09 0.67
CA ASN A 195 -21.22 -22.04 0.45
C ASN A 195 -20.82 -20.71 -0.22
N ALA A 196 -19.73 -20.12 0.22
CA ALA A 196 -19.10 -18.98 -0.42
C ALA A 196 -17.57 -19.08 -0.33
N GLU A 197 -16.88 -18.52 -1.29
CA GLU A 197 -15.43 -18.41 -1.31
C GLU A 197 -14.98 -17.03 -0.79
N ILE A 198 -15.71 -15.98 -1.22
CA ILE A 198 -15.57 -14.64 -0.70
C ILE A 198 -16.89 -14.12 -0.15
N ILE A 199 -16.79 -13.30 0.88
CA ILE A 199 -17.93 -12.64 1.51
C ILE A 199 -17.59 -11.20 1.84
N GLY A 200 -18.62 -10.36 1.92
CA GLY A 200 -18.44 -8.96 2.29
C GLY A 200 -19.71 -8.36 2.84
N ILE A 201 -19.55 -7.47 3.80
CA ILE A 201 -20.64 -6.63 4.29
C ILE A 201 -20.40 -5.24 3.74
N VAL A 202 -21.11 -4.92 2.66
CA VAL A 202 -20.91 -3.71 1.87
C VAL A 202 -22.22 -2.94 1.73
N SER A 203 -22.18 -1.64 2.01
CA SER A 203 -23.37 -0.79 2.02
C SER A 203 -24.53 -1.35 2.86
N GLY A 204 -24.21 -2.01 3.99
CA GLY A 204 -25.19 -2.67 4.87
C GLY A 204 -25.82 -3.92 4.29
N ARG A 205 -25.25 -4.50 3.23
CA ARG A 205 -25.70 -5.72 2.57
C ARG A 205 -24.67 -6.83 2.75
N PHE A 206 -25.13 -8.04 3.03
CA PHE A 206 -24.29 -9.21 3.13
C PHE A 206 -24.23 -9.91 1.77
N ILE A 207 -23.10 -9.87 1.11
CA ILE A 207 -22.86 -10.42 -0.21
C ILE A 207 -21.91 -11.60 -0.12
N GLY A 208 -22.21 -12.66 -0.85
CA GLY A 208 -21.31 -13.81 -1.01
C GLY A 208 -21.09 -14.14 -2.49
N ALA A 209 -19.98 -14.78 -2.77
CA ALA A 209 -19.74 -15.37 -4.07
C ALA A 209 -19.00 -16.71 -4.00
N LEU A 210 -19.25 -17.55 -4.99
CA LEU A 210 -18.58 -18.81 -5.19
C LEU A 210 -18.34 -19.04 -6.70
N GLY A 211 -17.07 -18.99 -7.11
CA GLY A 211 -16.73 -19.04 -8.52
C GLY A 211 -17.41 -17.92 -9.31
N GLY A 212 -18.18 -18.27 -10.33
CA GLY A 212 -18.95 -17.33 -11.15
C GLY A 212 -20.28 -16.89 -10.56
N ASN A 213 -20.69 -17.40 -9.41
CA ASN A 213 -21.96 -17.07 -8.78
C ASN A 213 -21.76 -15.95 -7.75
N ILE A 214 -22.64 -14.95 -7.76
CA ILE A 214 -22.70 -13.89 -6.76
C ILE A 214 -24.13 -13.76 -6.25
N PHE A 215 -24.32 -13.62 -4.96
CA PHE A 215 -25.64 -13.60 -4.35
C PHE A 215 -25.66 -12.74 -3.08
N GLU A 216 -26.83 -12.20 -2.78
CA GLU A 216 -27.09 -11.57 -1.49
C GLU A 216 -27.49 -12.65 -0.46
N LEU A 217 -27.00 -12.47 0.76
CA LEU A 217 -27.29 -13.35 1.89
C LEU A 217 -28.25 -12.67 2.86
N ASP A 218 -29.12 -13.46 3.46
CA ASP A 218 -29.99 -13.02 4.55
C ASP A 218 -29.28 -13.12 5.91
N VAL A 219 -29.98 -12.74 6.96
CA VAL A 219 -29.48 -12.78 8.35
C VAL A 219 -29.13 -14.20 8.85
N ASN A 220 -29.57 -15.25 8.14
CA ASN A 220 -29.30 -16.64 8.46
C ASN A 220 -28.23 -17.26 7.55
N GLY A 221 -27.64 -16.47 6.65
CA GLY A 221 -26.62 -16.92 5.70
C GLY A 221 -27.18 -17.70 4.52
N ALA A 222 -28.51 -17.75 4.36
CA ALA A 222 -29.14 -18.29 3.17
C ALA A 222 -29.18 -17.22 2.05
N LYS A 223 -29.38 -17.64 0.80
CA LYS A 223 -29.62 -16.67 -0.27
C LYS A 223 -30.88 -15.87 0.01
N ALA A 224 -30.77 -14.56 -0.05
CA ALA A 224 -31.91 -13.68 0.17
C ALA A 224 -32.98 -13.87 -0.91
N SER A 225 -34.23 -14.09 -0.46
CA SER A 225 -35.34 -14.32 -1.37
C SER A 225 -35.62 -13.11 -2.24
N SER A 226 -35.73 -13.34 -3.55
CA SER A 226 -36.07 -12.29 -4.54
C SER A 226 -35.07 -11.14 -4.64
N SER A 227 -33.81 -11.36 -4.22
CA SER A 227 -32.73 -10.40 -4.39
C SER A 227 -31.63 -10.94 -5.33
N LEU A 228 -30.42 -10.42 -5.23
CA LEU A 228 -29.31 -10.81 -6.10
C LEU A 228 -29.02 -12.31 -5.99
N ASP A 229 -29.21 -13.04 -7.06
CA ASP A 229 -28.68 -14.39 -7.30
C ASP A 229 -28.34 -14.48 -8.78
N TYR A 230 -27.06 -14.25 -9.11
CA TYR A 230 -26.59 -14.10 -10.47
C TYR A 230 -25.45 -15.04 -10.76
N THR A 231 -25.53 -15.72 -11.88
CA THR A 231 -24.48 -16.58 -12.41
C THR A 231 -23.88 -15.93 -13.66
N ALA A 232 -22.58 -15.68 -13.64
CA ALA A 232 -21.89 -15.17 -14.81
C ALA A 232 -21.93 -16.19 -15.96
N THR A 233 -22.36 -15.73 -17.13
CA THR A 233 -22.55 -16.58 -18.32
C THR A 233 -21.33 -16.56 -19.25
N LEU A 234 -20.37 -15.67 -19.02
CA LEU A 234 -19.20 -15.48 -19.86
C LEU A 234 -17.99 -16.19 -19.26
N GLY A 235 -17.50 -17.21 -19.97
CA GLY A 235 -16.21 -17.84 -19.71
C GLY A 235 -16.01 -18.36 -18.27
N ALA A 236 -14.74 -18.53 -17.89
CA ALA A 236 -14.36 -18.83 -16.51
C ALA A 236 -14.31 -17.53 -15.71
N THR A 237 -15.44 -17.09 -15.18
CA THR A 237 -15.53 -15.91 -14.32
C THR A 237 -15.39 -16.31 -12.87
N THR A 238 -14.58 -15.56 -12.13
CA THR A 238 -14.43 -15.71 -10.66
C THR A 238 -14.58 -14.33 -10.02
N TRP A 239 -15.49 -14.21 -9.06
CA TRP A 239 -15.63 -13.02 -8.23
C TRP A 239 -14.52 -13.01 -7.19
N VAL A 240 -13.90 -11.85 -6.93
CA VAL A 240 -12.70 -11.77 -6.08
C VAL A 240 -12.78 -10.75 -4.95
N SER A 241 -13.62 -9.73 -5.05
CA SER A 241 -13.71 -8.71 -4.01
C SER A 241 -14.96 -7.84 -4.14
N PHE A 242 -15.39 -7.25 -3.03
CA PHE A 242 -16.51 -6.30 -2.95
C PHE A 242 -16.07 -4.99 -2.32
N ALA A 243 -16.72 -3.89 -2.72
CA ALA A 243 -16.52 -2.58 -2.15
C ALA A 243 -17.83 -1.77 -2.12
N SER A 244 -18.00 -0.98 -1.07
CA SER A 244 -19.09 0.01 -1.01
C SER A 244 -18.72 1.21 -1.87
N GLY A 245 -19.57 1.63 -2.75
CA GLY A 245 -19.34 2.81 -3.58
C GLY A 245 -20.34 3.92 -3.34
N PRO A 246 -20.13 5.10 -3.95
CA PRO A 246 -21.00 6.25 -3.74
C PRO A 246 -22.42 6.05 -4.31
N SER A 247 -22.60 5.12 -5.24
CA SER A 247 -23.88 4.88 -5.94
C SER A 247 -24.40 3.44 -5.81
N GLY A 248 -23.77 2.60 -4.99
CA GLY A 248 -24.15 1.20 -4.81
C GLY A 248 -22.96 0.33 -4.41
N ILE A 249 -23.05 -0.93 -4.76
CA ILE A 249 -21.99 -1.93 -4.48
C ILE A 249 -21.17 -2.11 -5.75
N PHE A 250 -19.87 -2.18 -5.60
CA PHE A 250 -18.95 -2.58 -6.65
C PHE A 250 -18.39 -3.96 -6.35
N ALA A 251 -18.37 -4.82 -7.36
CA ALA A 251 -17.82 -6.17 -7.27
C ALA A 251 -16.75 -6.35 -8.34
N ALA A 252 -15.61 -6.90 -7.98
CA ALA A 252 -14.55 -7.23 -8.90
C ALA A 252 -14.64 -8.68 -9.33
N ALA A 253 -14.44 -8.92 -10.62
CA ALA A 253 -14.39 -10.26 -11.19
C ALA A 253 -13.24 -10.40 -12.17
N ASN A 254 -12.69 -11.61 -12.27
CA ASN A 254 -11.74 -11.98 -13.31
C ASN A 254 -12.41 -12.95 -14.29
N THR A 255 -12.43 -12.59 -15.58
CA THR A 255 -12.96 -13.44 -16.64
C THR A 255 -11.86 -13.76 -17.63
N ASN A 256 -11.51 -15.03 -17.77
CA ASN A 256 -10.40 -15.47 -18.64
C ASN A 256 -9.08 -14.70 -18.38
N GLY A 257 -8.77 -14.40 -17.11
CA GLY A 257 -7.56 -13.69 -16.69
C GLY A 257 -7.59 -12.18 -16.91
N THR A 258 -8.72 -11.59 -17.26
CA THR A 258 -8.90 -10.15 -17.38
C THR A 258 -9.87 -9.66 -16.31
N GLY A 259 -9.45 -8.66 -15.55
CA GLY A 259 -10.22 -8.06 -14.47
C GLY A 259 -11.30 -7.10 -14.97
N SER A 260 -12.46 -7.12 -14.32
CA SER A 260 -13.54 -6.18 -14.53
C SER A 260 -14.16 -5.77 -13.20
N ILE A 261 -14.62 -4.52 -13.14
CA ILE A 261 -15.38 -3.97 -12.02
C ILE A 261 -16.83 -3.87 -12.45
N HIS A 262 -17.71 -4.42 -11.65
CA HIS A 262 -19.14 -4.44 -11.89
C HIS A 262 -19.86 -3.57 -10.86
N HIS A 263 -20.88 -2.86 -11.29
CA HIS A 263 -21.78 -2.12 -10.41
C HIS A 263 -23.04 -2.95 -10.14
N ILE A 264 -23.47 -2.99 -8.88
CA ILE A 264 -24.69 -3.63 -8.41
C ILE A 264 -25.53 -2.54 -7.76
N GLY A 265 -26.52 -2.09 -8.48
CA GLY A 265 -27.46 -1.07 -8.01
C GLY A 265 -28.56 -1.66 -7.13
N VAL A 266 -29.27 -0.78 -6.42
CA VAL A 266 -30.45 -1.11 -5.63
C VAL A 266 -31.70 -0.69 -6.41
N ALA A 267 -32.62 -1.61 -6.61
CA ALA A 267 -33.90 -1.32 -7.25
C ALA A 267 -34.76 -0.38 -6.36
N THR A 268 -35.10 0.79 -6.86
CA THR A 268 -35.77 1.85 -6.09
C THR A 268 -37.14 1.42 -5.52
N ALA A 269 -37.86 0.55 -6.23
CA ALA A 269 -39.20 0.13 -5.84
C ALA A 269 -39.20 -1.00 -4.78
N SER A 270 -38.24 -1.93 -4.84
CA SER A 270 -38.23 -3.14 -3.99
C SER A 270 -37.12 -3.13 -2.95
N GLY A 271 -36.11 -2.26 -3.11
CA GLY A 271 -34.90 -2.31 -2.29
C GLY A 271 -34.01 -3.52 -2.52
N THR A 272 -34.31 -4.36 -3.52
CA THR A 272 -33.53 -5.54 -3.89
C THR A 272 -32.30 -5.16 -4.72
N LEU A 273 -31.27 -6.00 -4.72
CA LEU A 273 -30.09 -5.79 -5.53
C LEU A 273 -30.35 -6.24 -6.99
N ASN A 274 -29.89 -5.43 -7.92
CA ASN A 274 -29.94 -5.73 -9.34
C ASN A 274 -28.81 -6.70 -9.77
N ALA A 275 -28.94 -7.28 -10.95
CA ALA A 275 -27.85 -8.02 -11.56
C ALA A 275 -26.62 -7.11 -11.79
N PRO A 276 -25.39 -7.64 -11.66
CA PRO A 276 -24.15 -6.91 -11.89
C PRO A 276 -24.07 -6.40 -13.34
N THR A 277 -23.66 -5.13 -13.49
CA THR A 277 -23.38 -4.53 -14.81
C THR A 277 -21.92 -4.09 -14.85
N ILE A 278 -21.24 -4.27 -15.98
CA ILE A 278 -19.85 -3.84 -16.13
C ILE A 278 -19.76 -2.32 -15.97
N ALA A 279 -18.99 -1.88 -15.00
CA ALA A 279 -18.71 -0.48 -14.73
C ALA A 279 -17.33 -0.04 -15.25
N GLY A 280 -16.36 -0.96 -15.31
CA GLY A 280 -15.03 -0.71 -15.83
C GLY A 280 -14.29 -2.01 -16.12
N GLU A 281 -13.36 -1.98 -17.07
CA GLU A 281 -12.54 -3.14 -17.45
C GLU A 281 -11.06 -2.76 -17.39
N LEU A 282 -10.24 -3.72 -16.98
CA LEU A 282 -8.78 -3.60 -17.02
C LEU A 282 -8.24 -3.97 -18.41
N PRO A 283 -7.01 -3.59 -18.73
CA PRO A 283 -6.31 -4.08 -19.90
C PRO A 283 -6.30 -5.61 -19.94
N ARG A 284 -6.36 -6.16 -21.15
CA ARG A 284 -6.39 -7.61 -21.35
C ARG A 284 -5.17 -8.29 -20.71
N GLY A 285 -5.42 -9.34 -19.94
CA GLY A 285 -4.40 -10.11 -19.24
C GLY A 285 -3.99 -9.55 -17.87
N GLU A 286 -4.59 -8.44 -17.45
CA GLU A 286 -4.43 -7.91 -16.09
C GLU A 286 -5.61 -8.34 -15.23
N SER A 287 -5.36 -9.03 -14.12
CA SER A 287 -6.37 -9.51 -13.19
C SER A 287 -6.45 -8.63 -11.95
N ILE A 288 -7.61 -8.61 -11.31
CA ILE A 288 -7.84 -7.93 -10.02
C ILE A 288 -7.64 -8.94 -8.89
N ASN A 289 -6.94 -8.53 -7.84
CA ASN A 289 -6.80 -9.30 -6.59
C ASN A 289 -7.73 -8.77 -5.50
N LYS A 290 -7.89 -7.45 -5.38
CA LYS A 290 -8.78 -6.82 -4.40
C LYS A 290 -9.21 -5.45 -4.87
N ILE A 291 -10.41 -5.01 -4.44
CA ILE A 291 -10.86 -3.62 -4.59
C ILE A 291 -11.26 -3.05 -3.24
N ILE A 292 -11.06 -1.75 -3.08
CA ILE A 292 -11.68 -0.96 -2.00
C ILE A 292 -12.28 0.32 -2.59
N SER A 293 -13.30 0.84 -1.92
CA SER A 293 -13.80 2.18 -2.19
C SER A 293 -13.39 3.12 -1.06
N TYR A 294 -12.85 4.26 -1.42
CA TYR A 294 -12.40 5.23 -0.46
C TYR A 294 -12.51 6.66 -1.04
N ASN A 295 -13.15 7.58 -0.30
CA ASN A 295 -13.32 8.98 -0.72
C ASN A 295 -13.84 9.16 -2.16
N GLY A 296 -14.78 8.31 -2.59
CA GLY A 296 -15.41 8.42 -3.91
C GLY A 296 -14.59 7.82 -5.06
N ILE A 297 -13.47 7.20 -4.78
CA ILE A 297 -12.68 6.44 -5.77
C ILE A 297 -12.80 4.95 -5.52
N ILE A 298 -12.46 4.15 -6.52
CA ILE A 298 -12.22 2.71 -6.41
C ILE A 298 -10.72 2.49 -6.61
N ALA A 299 -10.07 1.91 -5.61
CA ALA A 299 -8.70 1.42 -5.76
C ALA A 299 -8.73 -0.08 -6.04
N ALA A 300 -7.94 -0.51 -7.00
CA ALA A 300 -7.81 -1.91 -7.40
C ALA A 300 -6.37 -2.39 -7.30
N ALA A 301 -6.15 -3.40 -6.47
CA ALA A 301 -4.92 -4.18 -6.46
C ALA A 301 -4.97 -5.16 -7.64
N THR A 302 -3.99 -5.09 -8.52
CA THR A 302 -3.98 -5.88 -9.76
C THR A 302 -2.68 -6.66 -9.94
N SER A 303 -2.66 -7.57 -10.90
CA SER A 303 -1.45 -8.30 -11.25
C SER A 303 -0.33 -7.41 -11.82
N ALA A 304 -0.65 -6.18 -12.21
CA ALA A 304 0.33 -5.21 -12.72
C ALA A 304 0.73 -4.15 -11.68
N GLY A 305 0.02 -4.03 -10.56
CA GLY A 305 0.25 -3.03 -9.54
C GLY A 305 -1.05 -2.43 -8.99
N LEU A 306 -0.98 -1.24 -8.44
CA LEU A 306 -2.15 -0.50 -7.96
C LEU A 306 -2.74 0.35 -9.09
N ARG A 307 -4.07 0.33 -9.22
CA ARG A 307 -4.83 1.28 -10.05
C ARG A 307 -5.84 2.06 -9.23
N ILE A 308 -6.07 3.30 -9.62
CA ILE A 308 -7.10 4.14 -9.02
C ILE A 308 -8.11 4.50 -10.10
N GLY A 309 -9.37 4.24 -9.81
CA GLY A 309 -10.49 4.53 -10.68
C GLY A 309 -11.39 5.63 -10.10
N LEU A 310 -11.84 6.53 -10.95
CA LEU A 310 -12.84 7.54 -10.61
C LEU A 310 -14.22 7.01 -10.94
N VAL A 311 -15.15 7.14 -10.00
CA VAL A 311 -16.53 6.73 -10.17
C VAL A 311 -17.36 7.92 -10.69
N ASP A 312 -17.97 7.77 -11.85
CA ASP A 312 -19.00 8.68 -12.33
C ASP A 312 -20.33 8.27 -11.69
N THR A 313 -20.83 9.06 -10.75
CA THR A 313 -22.05 8.77 -10.01
C THR A 313 -23.32 8.84 -10.87
N ALA A 314 -23.28 9.46 -12.05
CA ALA A 314 -24.43 9.55 -12.96
C ALA A 314 -24.60 8.29 -13.80
N SER A 315 -23.51 7.72 -14.27
CA SER A 315 -23.49 6.50 -15.11
C SER A 315 -23.09 5.23 -14.36
N ASN A 316 -22.53 5.36 -13.16
CA ASN A 316 -21.89 4.31 -12.37
C ASN A 316 -20.64 3.70 -13.06
N ALA A 317 -20.14 4.37 -14.10
CA ALA A 317 -18.93 3.95 -14.76
C ALA A 317 -17.68 4.23 -13.91
N VAL A 318 -16.70 3.34 -13.98
CA VAL A 318 -15.40 3.51 -13.33
C VAL A 318 -14.34 3.76 -14.39
N THR A 319 -13.84 4.99 -14.44
CA THR A 319 -12.71 5.33 -15.31
C THR A 319 -11.42 4.96 -14.59
N ILE A 320 -10.78 3.90 -15.07
CA ILE A 320 -9.57 3.34 -14.45
C ILE A 320 -8.34 4.10 -14.96
N GLY A 321 -7.55 4.62 -14.04
CA GLY A 321 -6.28 5.32 -14.31
C GLY A 321 -5.13 4.37 -14.70
N PRO A 322 -3.97 4.94 -15.00
CA PRO A 322 -2.77 4.17 -15.27
C PRO A 322 -2.37 3.33 -14.04
N VAL A 323 -1.57 2.28 -14.29
CA VAL A 323 -0.97 1.52 -13.19
C VAL A 323 0.04 2.39 -12.45
N ILE A 324 -0.03 2.34 -11.13
CA ILE A 324 1.02 2.88 -10.28
C ILE A 324 2.07 1.77 -10.19
N ASP A 325 3.14 1.95 -10.94
CA ASP A 325 4.16 0.93 -11.13
C ASP A 325 5.12 0.89 -9.95
N ASN A 326 5.14 -0.24 -9.28
CA ASN A 326 6.08 -0.59 -8.22
C ASN A 326 6.97 -1.78 -8.62
N GLY A 327 6.90 -2.19 -9.89
CA GLY A 327 7.64 -3.34 -10.42
C GLY A 327 7.03 -4.70 -10.12
N GLY A 328 5.75 -4.76 -9.65
CA GLY A 328 5.11 -6.03 -9.35
C GLY A 328 3.62 -5.94 -9.03
N ALA A 329 3.01 -7.11 -8.80
CA ALA A 329 1.60 -7.20 -8.47
C ALA A 329 1.27 -6.58 -7.11
N ALA A 330 0.09 -5.99 -6.99
CA ALA A 330 -0.55 -5.64 -5.74
C ALA A 330 -1.53 -6.76 -5.34
N TYR A 331 -1.52 -7.15 -4.06
CA TYR A 331 -2.33 -8.28 -3.58
C TYR A 331 -3.44 -7.83 -2.63
N SER A 332 -3.22 -6.77 -1.88
CA SER A 332 -4.12 -6.30 -0.83
C SER A 332 -4.14 -4.79 -0.74
N LEU A 333 -5.20 -4.27 -0.13
CA LEU A 333 -5.44 -2.83 0.00
C LEU A 333 -6.03 -2.51 1.36
N ASP A 334 -5.65 -1.36 1.89
CA ASP A 334 -6.38 -0.65 2.94
C ASP A 334 -6.16 0.86 2.79
N ALA A 335 -7.02 1.67 3.41
CA ALA A 335 -6.97 3.12 3.29
C ALA A 335 -7.22 3.81 4.64
N ASP A 336 -6.50 4.89 4.87
CA ASP A 336 -6.66 5.74 6.05
C ASP A 336 -6.25 7.18 5.72
N ASN A 337 -7.04 8.17 6.16
CA ASN A 337 -6.81 9.58 5.91
C ASN A 337 -6.69 9.91 4.41
N ARG A 338 -5.51 10.34 3.95
CA ARG A 338 -5.23 10.67 2.55
C ARG A 338 -4.45 9.58 1.82
N PHE A 339 -4.19 8.46 2.47
CA PHE A 339 -3.34 7.42 1.93
C PHE A 339 -4.10 6.14 1.62
N ILE A 340 -3.60 5.42 0.61
CA ILE A 340 -3.90 4.01 0.39
C ILE A 340 -2.61 3.24 0.58
N TRP A 341 -2.68 2.14 1.32
CA TRP A 341 -1.61 1.16 1.43
C TRP A 341 -1.93 -0.04 0.57
N TRP A 342 -0.92 -0.59 -0.06
CA TRP A 342 -1.08 -1.85 -0.77
C TRP A 342 0.06 -2.80 -0.47
N GLY A 343 -0.28 -4.09 -0.40
CA GLY A 343 0.68 -5.18 -0.23
C GLY A 343 1.23 -5.63 -1.57
N GLY A 344 2.54 -5.70 -1.67
CA GLY A 344 3.27 -6.24 -2.82
C GLY A 344 3.89 -7.60 -2.56
N GLY A 345 4.86 -7.97 -3.36
CA GLY A 345 5.71 -9.15 -3.15
C GLY A 345 6.80 -8.91 -2.09
N SER A 346 7.47 -9.99 -1.69
CA SER A 346 8.64 -9.96 -0.80
C SER A 346 8.39 -9.21 0.52
N GLY A 347 7.20 -9.38 1.10
CA GLY A 347 6.83 -8.76 2.38
C GLY A 347 6.78 -7.22 2.35
N GLN A 348 6.75 -6.61 1.17
CA GLN A 348 6.79 -5.16 1.02
C GLN A 348 5.38 -4.58 1.00
N VAL A 349 5.16 -3.54 1.81
CA VAL A 349 4.00 -2.66 1.74
C VAL A 349 4.40 -1.35 1.09
N TYR A 350 3.51 -0.78 0.32
CA TYR A 350 3.67 0.50 -0.36
C TYR A 350 2.57 1.47 0.07
N ARG A 351 2.80 2.76 -0.12
CA ARG A 351 1.85 3.81 0.23
C ARG A 351 1.72 4.82 -0.89
N VAL A 352 0.50 5.25 -1.18
CA VAL A 352 0.19 6.29 -2.16
C VAL A 352 -0.56 7.44 -1.49
N ASP A 353 -0.21 8.67 -1.83
CA ASP A 353 -0.86 9.90 -1.35
C ASP A 353 -1.88 10.39 -2.37
N LEU A 354 -3.17 10.34 -2.01
CA LEU A 354 -4.28 10.76 -2.87
C LEU A 354 -4.40 12.28 -3.05
N THR A 355 -3.60 13.05 -2.32
CA THR A 355 -3.63 14.52 -2.40
C THR A 355 -2.49 15.11 -3.23
N ARG A 356 -1.57 14.28 -3.68
CA ARG A 356 -0.39 14.69 -4.44
C ARG A 356 -0.29 13.92 -5.73
N PHE A 357 -0.26 14.66 -6.83
CA PHE A 357 -0.19 14.10 -8.16
C PHE A 357 1.07 14.58 -8.87
N THR A 358 1.67 13.70 -9.66
CA THR A 358 2.76 14.05 -10.57
C THR A 358 2.22 14.86 -11.76
N GLU A 359 3.10 15.40 -12.60
CA GLU A 359 2.71 16.08 -13.84
C GLU A 359 1.90 15.16 -14.79
N THR A 360 2.12 13.85 -14.71
CA THR A 360 1.37 12.84 -15.48
C THR A 360 0.06 12.42 -14.83
N LEU A 361 -0.39 13.12 -13.78
CA LEU A 361 -1.60 12.84 -13.00
C LEU A 361 -1.61 11.47 -12.31
N VAL A 362 -0.44 10.87 -12.10
CA VAL A 362 -0.28 9.68 -11.27
C VAL A 362 -0.12 10.12 -9.82
N PRO A 363 -0.84 9.55 -8.86
CA PRO A 363 -0.66 9.87 -7.46
C PRO A 363 0.77 9.54 -6.98
N ALA A 364 1.28 10.35 -6.07
CA ALA A 364 2.59 10.15 -5.48
C ALA A 364 2.62 8.88 -4.65
N TRP A 365 3.61 8.02 -4.86
CA TRP A 365 3.74 6.74 -4.16
C TRP A 365 5.16 6.52 -3.67
N ALA A 366 5.33 5.67 -2.66
CA ALA A 366 6.63 5.25 -2.16
C ALA A 366 6.57 3.88 -1.49
N PRO A 367 7.70 3.13 -1.45
CA PRO A 367 7.84 2.02 -0.52
C PRO A 367 7.56 2.46 0.91
N ASP A 368 6.88 1.63 1.66
CA ASP A 368 6.63 1.81 3.09
C ASP A 368 7.34 0.69 3.88
N ILE A 369 6.71 0.14 4.88
CA ILE A 369 7.29 -0.89 5.73
C ILE A 369 7.47 -2.22 4.99
N VAL A 370 8.44 -3.01 5.45
CA VAL A 370 8.76 -4.34 4.92
C VAL A 370 8.92 -5.33 6.07
N SER A 371 8.51 -6.59 5.85
CA SER A 371 8.74 -7.64 6.84
C SER A 371 10.21 -8.03 6.93
N ALA A 372 10.62 -8.54 8.08
CA ALA A 372 11.95 -9.10 8.25
C ALA A 372 12.18 -10.38 7.41
N ALA A 373 11.10 -11.12 7.10
CA ALA A 373 11.17 -12.33 6.25
C ALA A 373 11.40 -11.98 4.78
N ALA A 374 10.79 -10.90 4.28
CA ALA A 374 10.94 -10.35 2.93
C ALA A 374 10.84 -11.40 1.80
N SER A 375 9.93 -12.37 1.93
CA SER A 375 9.87 -13.52 1.03
C SER A 375 8.51 -13.82 0.42
N GLY A 376 7.43 -13.54 1.14
CA GLY A 376 6.06 -13.84 0.71
C GLY A 376 5.33 -12.63 0.12
N ASN A 377 4.18 -12.89 -0.48
CA ASN A 377 3.26 -11.84 -0.90
C ASN A 377 2.48 -11.31 0.32
N VAL A 378 2.25 -10.01 0.36
CA VAL A 378 1.41 -9.38 1.39
C VAL A 378 -0.05 -9.50 1.00
N GLN A 379 -0.71 -10.55 1.49
CA GLN A 379 -2.07 -10.91 1.13
C GLN A 379 -3.14 -10.04 1.78
N SER A 380 -2.83 -9.45 2.93
CA SER A 380 -3.74 -8.54 3.61
C SER A 380 -2.96 -7.40 4.25
N VAL A 381 -3.50 -6.19 4.14
CA VAL A 381 -3.03 -5.00 4.85
C VAL A 381 -4.20 -4.48 5.67
N ALA A 382 -3.94 -4.07 6.90
CA ALA A 382 -4.92 -3.45 7.77
C ALA A 382 -4.32 -2.25 8.48
N ARG A 383 -5.00 -1.11 8.38
CA ARG A 383 -4.65 0.12 9.10
C ARG A 383 -5.59 0.29 10.27
N PHE A 384 -5.07 0.29 11.47
CA PHE A 384 -5.86 0.63 12.65
C PHE A 384 -4.98 1.26 13.73
N ASN A 385 -5.58 2.17 14.46
CA ASN A 385 -4.94 2.95 15.51
C ASN A 385 -3.62 3.62 15.07
N GLY A 386 -3.60 4.15 13.83
CA GLY A 386 -2.45 4.88 13.28
C GLY A 386 -1.26 4.01 12.89
N LYS A 387 -1.36 2.68 12.99
CA LYS A 387 -0.30 1.72 12.63
C LYS A 387 -0.70 0.82 11.49
N THR A 388 0.29 0.36 10.74
CA THR A 388 0.12 -0.60 9.65
C THR A 388 0.41 -2.00 10.15
N TYR A 389 -0.52 -2.92 9.87
CA TYR A 389 -0.37 -4.35 10.07
C TYR A 389 -0.58 -5.04 8.73
N PHE A 390 0.11 -6.14 8.51
CA PHE A 390 -0.03 -6.88 7.27
C PHE A 390 0.23 -8.36 7.46
N ALA A 391 -0.42 -9.16 6.63
CA ALA A 391 -0.30 -10.60 6.61
C ALA A 391 0.55 -11.03 5.41
N GLU A 392 1.67 -11.69 5.65
CA GLU A 392 2.58 -12.20 4.64
C GLU A 392 2.40 -13.71 4.48
N ARG A 393 2.14 -14.13 3.26
CA ARG A 393 1.84 -15.52 2.90
C ARG A 393 2.94 -16.48 3.40
N GLY A 394 2.53 -17.48 4.18
CA GLY A 394 3.42 -18.52 4.67
C GLY A 394 4.44 -18.06 5.72
N GLN A 395 4.33 -16.82 6.21
CA GLN A 395 5.26 -16.24 7.19
C GLN A 395 4.52 -15.80 8.47
N GLY A 396 3.37 -15.17 8.33
CA GLY A 396 2.57 -14.71 9.46
C GLY A 396 2.12 -13.26 9.37
N VAL A 397 1.72 -12.71 10.51
CA VAL A 397 1.30 -11.32 10.63
C VAL A 397 2.45 -10.48 11.18
N TYR A 398 2.69 -9.37 10.52
CA TYR A 398 3.66 -8.34 10.89
C TYR A 398 2.93 -7.03 11.20
N GLY A 399 3.56 -6.18 11.97
CA GLY A 399 3.06 -4.85 12.25
C GLY A 399 4.15 -3.90 12.67
N GLU A 400 3.85 -2.62 12.64
CA GLU A 400 4.76 -1.61 13.18
C GLU A 400 5.04 -1.88 14.67
N SER A 401 6.27 -1.65 15.08
CA SER A 401 6.69 -1.79 16.48
C SER A 401 5.82 -0.96 17.41
N GLY A 402 5.47 -1.55 18.55
CA GLY A 402 4.67 -0.89 19.58
C GLY A 402 5.35 0.32 20.20
N SER A 403 6.67 0.33 20.23
CA SER A 403 7.51 1.34 20.90
C SER A 403 8.05 2.44 19.98
N ASP A 404 7.50 2.60 18.79
CA ASP A 404 7.93 3.58 17.77
C ASP A 404 9.43 3.49 17.41
N VAL A 405 9.99 2.30 17.53
CA VAL A 405 11.37 2.02 17.13
C VAL A 405 11.49 2.18 15.62
N LYS A 406 12.48 2.95 15.20
CA LYS A 406 12.76 3.17 13.78
C LYS A 406 13.64 2.05 13.22
N VAL A 407 13.57 1.86 11.90
CA VAL A 407 14.54 0.99 11.20
C VAL A 407 15.96 1.52 11.40
N ALA A 408 16.94 0.62 11.41
CA ALA A 408 18.34 0.98 11.69
C ALA A 408 18.95 1.89 10.63
N SER A 409 18.46 1.81 9.40
CA SER A 409 18.94 2.61 8.27
C SER A 409 17.84 2.82 7.23
N GLY A 410 18.01 3.83 6.42
CA GLY A 410 17.17 4.07 5.25
C GLY A 410 18.01 4.58 4.09
N SER A 411 17.57 4.36 2.89
CA SER A 411 18.20 4.86 1.67
C SER A 411 17.19 5.60 0.80
N LEU A 412 17.68 6.60 0.10
CA LEU A 412 16.93 7.33 -0.90
C LEU A 412 17.84 7.57 -2.11
N THR A 413 17.42 7.08 -3.26
CA THR A 413 18.10 7.29 -4.53
C THR A 413 17.36 8.35 -5.32
N VAL A 414 18.04 9.41 -5.69
CA VAL A 414 17.48 10.46 -6.56
C VAL A 414 17.64 10.06 -8.02
N GLY A 415 16.79 10.61 -8.89
CA GLY A 415 16.88 10.40 -10.32
C GLY A 415 18.23 10.87 -10.88
N GLU A 416 18.68 10.25 -11.95
CA GLU A 416 19.92 10.62 -12.65
C GLU A 416 19.87 12.07 -13.10
N VAL A 417 20.99 12.78 -12.97
CA VAL A 417 21.11 14.20 -13.36
C VAL A 417 22.12 14.31 -14.49
N SER A 418 21.66 14.69 -15.66
CA SER A 418 22.52 14.87 -16.85
C SER A 418 22.93 16.31 -17.09
N TRP A 419 22.20 17.28 -16.53
CA TRP A 419 22.29 18.71 -16.87
C TRP A 419 22.24 18.98 -18.38
N SER A 420 21.42 18.19 -19.08
CA SER A 420 21.23 18.26 -20.52
C SER A 420 22.56 18.16 -21.34
N THR A 421 23.53 17.43 -20.83
CA THR A 421 24.83 17.20 -21.49
C THR A 421 25.38 15.81 -21.20
N VAL A 422 26.00 15.21 -22.23
CA VAL A 422 26.71 13.92 -22.10
C VAL A 422 28.20 14.10 -21.74
N ALA A 423 28.66 15.35 -21.57
CA ALA A 423 30.05 15.61 -21.20
C ALA A 423 30.36 15.06 -19.80
N PRO A 424 31.58 14.55 -19.57
CA PRO A 424 32.03 14.14 -18.24
C PRO A 424 31.87 15.28 -17.23
N LYS A 425 31.47 14.95 -16.01
CA LYS A 425 31.21 15.90 -14.94
C LYS A 425 32.11 15.62 -13.75
N LEU A 426 32.61 16.66 -13.12
CA LEU A 426 33.38 16.57 -11.90
C LEU A 426 32.48 16.96 -10.72
N LEU A 427 32.26 16.02 -9.81
CA LEU A 427 31.58 16.30 -8.54
C LEU A 427 32.52 17.12 -7.66
N ARG A 428 32.12 18.32 -7.29
CA ARG A 428 32.93 19.23 -6.44
C ARG A 428 32.58 19.13 -4.98
N SER A 429 31.32 19.10 -4.65
CA SER A 429 30.88 19.00 -3.26
C SER A 429 29.47 18.41 -3.16
N VAL A 430 29.22 17.73 -2.06
CA VAL A 430 27.89 17.30 -1.63
C VAL A 430 27.65 17.95 -0.26
N THR A 431 26.56 18.69 -0.13
CA THR A 431 26.15 19.26 1.16
C THR A 431 24.88 18.58 1.65
N VAL A 432 24.96 17.92 2.79
CA VAL A 432 23.80 17.28 3.42
C VAL A 432 23.50 18.04 4.70
N ARG A 433 22.25 18.43 4.90
CA ARG A 433 21.77 18.90 6.19
C ARG A 433 21.05 17.80 6.93
N GLN A 434 21.48 17.56 8.13
CA GLN A 434 20.85 16.64 9.07
C GLN A 434 20.35 17.44 10.28
N ASP A 435 19.11 17.21 10.67
CA ASP A 435 18.54 17.77 11.90
C ASP A 435 18.94 16.87 13.06
N ARG A 436 19.79 17.38 13.95
CA ARG A 436 20.34 16.58 15.06
C ARG A 436 19.35 16.37 16.20
N ASP A 437 18.35 17.23 16.32
CA ASP A 437 17.42 17.21 17.45
C ASP A 437 16.36 16.10 17.35
N GLN A 438 16.22 15.47 16.17
CA GLN A 438 15.27 14.40 15.95
C GLN A 438 15.80 12.99 16.24
N TYR A 439 17.06 12.84 16.63
CA TYR A 439 17.71 11.54 16.84
C TYR A 439 18.02 11.22 18.32
N THR A 440 17.50 11.99 19.24
CA THR A 440 17.58 11.67 20.67
C THR A 440 16.39 10.80 21.08
N PHE A 441 16.45 9.50 20.79
CA PHE A 441 15.56 8.52 21.41
C PHE A 441 16.28 7.93 22.63
N GLY A 442 15.89 8.37 23.83
CA GLY A 442 16.48 7.91 25.07
C GLY A 442 17.99 8.26 25.17
N ASP A 443 18.63 7.78 26.22
CA ASP A 443 20.06 8.04 26.50
C ASP A 443 21.04 7.37 25.52
N THR A 444 20.56 6.79 24.41
CA THR A 444 21.40 6.16 23.39
C THR A 444 21.68 7.19 22.29
N LYS A 445 22.80 7.87 22.40
CA LYS A 445 23.33 8.68 21.30
C LYS A 445 23.70 7.75 20.15
N TYR A 446 22.93 7.77 19.07
CA TYR A 446 23.38 7.21 17.79
C TYR A 446 24.46 8.15 17.22
N THR A 447 25.71 7.83 17.51
CA THR A 447 26.86 8.66 17.18
C THR A 447 27.41 8.46 15.77
N ASP A 448 26.86 7.51 14.98
CA ASP A 448 27.45 7.11 13.70
C ASP A 448 26.45 6.86 12.57
N ASN A 449 25.64 7.86 12.25
CA ASN A 449 24.97 7.83 10.93
C ASN A 449 25.78 8.67 9.94
N THR A 450 26.93 8.17 9.56
CA THR A 450 27.69 8.69 8.44
C THR A 450 26.93 8.38 7.15
N PRO A 451 26.43 9.37 6.43
CA PRO A 451 25.82 9.08 5.12
C PRO A 451 26.88 8.47 4.20
N THR A 452 26.64 7.26 3.74
CA THR A 452 27.46 6.60 2.71
C THR A 452 26.86 6.90 1.36
N PHE A 453 27.66 7.41 0.44
CA PHE A 453 27.28 7.62 -0.94
C PHE A 453 27.87 6.47 -1.77
N PRO A 454 27.07 5.52 -2.27
CA PRO A 454 27.54 4.57 -3.24
C PRO A 454 27.85 5.28 -4.56
N TYR A 455 28.91 4.90 -5.23
CA TYR A 455 29.39 5.41 -6.50
C TYR A 455 28.49 5.01 -7.67
#